data_cb4041d1ed2306f306c64cb52b59d802
#
_entry.id   cb4041d1ed2306f306c64cb52b59d802
#
_cell.length_a   1.000
_cell.length_b   1.000
_cell.length_c   1.000
_cell.angle_alpha   90.00
_cell.angle_beta   90.00
_cell.angle_gamma   90.00
#
_symmetry.space_group_name_H-M   'P 1'
#
loop_
_entity.id
_entity.type
_entity.pdbx_description
1 polymer ?
#
loop_
_entity_poly.entity_id
_entity_poly.type
_entity_poly.pdbx_seq_one_letter_code
_entity_poly.pdbx_strand_id
1 'polypeptide(L)'
;MYVILAPIQIKPGFKDEFIEEMIGDAKGSVNDEPGCVRFDVIQDGADENRIWLYEVYVDEDAFKAHCEAPHFTKWLNATADWRDDAPLLDASEAHNIWPPDAEWK
;
A
#
# COMPACT_ATOMS: atom_id res chain seq x y z
N MET A 1 3.53 13.73 8.24
CA MET A 1 3.03 12.42 7.77
C MET A 1 3.98 11.82 6.75
N TYR A 2 4.22 10.53 6.83
CA TYR A 2 5.04 9.78 5.88
C TYR A 2 4.13 9.11 4.85
N VAL A 3 4.33 9.40 3.57
CA VAL A 3 3.41 8.99 2.50
C VAL A 3 4.07 8.00 1.57
N ILE A 4 3.35 6.93 1.25
CA ILE A 4 3.74 5.96 0.23
C ILE A 4 2.76 6.10 -0.94
N LEU A 5 3.31 6.28 -2.14
CA LEU A 5 2.58 6.24 -3.40
C LEU A 5 3.25 5.17 -4.25
N ALA A 6 2.66 4.00 -4.35
CA ALA A 6 3.31 2.87 -5.01
C ALA A 6 2.40 2.21 -6.03
N PRO A 7 2.84 2.05 -7.28
CA PRO A 7 2.13 1.24 -8.25
C PRO A 7 2.54 -0.22 -8.12
N ILE A 8 1.57 -1.11 -8.33
CA ILE A 8 1.83 -2.54 -8.40
C ILE A 8 1.21 -3.05 -9.70
N GLN A 9 2.01 -3.73 -10.51
CA GLN A 9 1.52 -4.38 -11.72
C GLN A 9 1.21 -5.84 -11.42
N ILE A 10 -0.03 -6.25 -11.66
CA ILE A 10 -0.50 -7.62 -11.46
C ILE A 10 -0.36 -8.36 -12.78
N LYS A 11 0.12 -9.59 -12.73
CA LYS A 11 0.16 -10.46 -13.91
C LYS A 11 -1.27 -10.77 -14.37
N PRO A 12 -1.50 -10.90 -15.69
CA PRO A 12 -2.83 -11.24 -16.19
C PRO A 12 -3.39 -12.53 -15.57
N GLY A 13 -4.65 -12.49 -15.16
CA GLY A 13 -5.34 -13.64 -14.59
C GLY A 13 -5.31 -13.74 -13.07
N PHE A 14 -4.57 -12.86 -12.38
CA PHE A 14 -4.43 -12.92 -10.91
C PHE A 14 -5.04 -11.73 -10.17
N LYS A 15 -5.79 -10.89 -10.89
CA LYS A 15 -6.33 -9.65 -10.32
C LYS A 15 -7.22 -9.88 -9.10
N ASP A 16 -8.19 -10.79 -9.20
CA ASP A 16 -9.16 -10.96 -8.13
C ASP A 16 -8.52 -11.50 -6.85
N GLU A 17 -7.63 -12.49 -6.99
CA GLU A 17 -6.89 -13.04 -5.85
C GLU A 17 -5.97 -12.00 -5.24
N PHE A 18 -5.29 -11.21 -6.08
CA PHE A 18 -4.41 -10.15 -5.61
C PHE A 18 -5.16 -9.11 -4.81
N ILE A 19 -6.30 -8.63 -5.32
CA ILE A 19 -7.09 -7.59 -4.65
C ILE A 19 -7.59 -8.08 -3.30
N GLU A 20 -8.04 -9.32 -3.20
CA GLU A 20 -8.49 -9.90 -1.94
C GLU A 20 -7.37 -9.87 -0.88
N GLU A 21 -6.16 -10.31 -1.25
CA GLU A 21 -5.02 -10.28 -0.33
C GLU A 21 -4.59 -8.84 0.00
N MET A 22 -4.64 -7.94 -0.98
CA MET A 22 -4.28 -6.53 -0.76
C MET A 22 -5.23 -5.85 0.21
N ILE A 23 -6.53 -6.11 0.09
CA ILE A 23 -7.54 -5.57 1.01
C ILE A 23 -7.30 -6.11 2.43
N GLY A 24 -6.89 -7.37 2.57
CA GLY A 24 -6.53 -7.95 3.86
C GLY A 24 -5.38 -7.19 4.53
N ASP A 25 -4.32 -6.89 3.79
CA ASP A 25 -3.21 -6.08 4.29
C ASP A 25 -3.66 -4.66 4.65
N ALA A 26 -4.46 -4.03 3.80
CA ALA A 26 -4.97 -2.69 4.06
C ALA A 26 -5.80 -2.63 5.35
N LYS A 27 -6.69 -3.59 5.56
CA LYS A 27 -7.51 -3.67 6.77
C LYS A 27 -6.66 -3.89 8.02
N GLY A 28 -5.69 -4.80 7.94
CA GLY A 28 -4.76 -5.03 9.05
C GLY A 28 -3.97 -3.77 9.40
N SER A 29 -3.55 -3.04 8.38
CA SER A 29 -2.78 -1.81 8.58
C SER A 29 -3.57 -0.75 9.32
N VAL A 30 -4.79 -0.43 8.86
CA VAL A 30 -5.59 0.64 9.49
C VAL A 30 -6.20 0.22 10.82
N ASN A 31 -6.47 -1.06 11.02
CA ASN A 31 -7.13 -1.55 12.24
C ASN A 31 -6.14 -1.90 13.35
N ASP A 32 -4.99 -2.44 13.01
CA ASP A 32 -4.06 -3.02 13.98
C ASP A 32 -2.80 -2.18 14.22
N GLU A 33 -2.47 -1.26 13.30
CA GLU A 33 -1.27 -0.44 13.42
C GLU A 33 -1.62 0.97 13.88
N PRO A 34 -1.20 1.37 15.09
CA PRO A 34 -1.53 2.71 15.60
C PRO A 34 -0.96 3.85 14.75
N GLY A 35 0.12 3.59 14.04
CA GLY A 35 0.77 4.61 13.21
C GLY A 35 0.28 4.68 11.76
N CYS A 36 -0.62 3.78 11.34
CA CYS A 36 -1.18 3.83 9.99
C CYS A 36 -2.45 4.68 9.99
N VAL A 37 -2.39 5.83 9.32
CA VAL A 37 -3.50 6.79 9.27
C VAL A 37 -4.46 6.45 8.14
N ARG A 38 -3.91 5.99 7.01
CA ARG A 38 -4.70 5.75 5.80
C ARG A 38 -4.03 4.68 4.95
N PHE A 39 -4.82 3.87 4.29
CA PHE A 39 -4.33 2.88 3.34
C PHE A 39 -5.38 2.69 2.25
N ASP A 40 -5.18 3.30 1.09
CA ASP A 40 -6.08 3.21 -0.04
C ASP A 40 -5.55 2.24 -1.08
N VAL A 41 -6.44 1.41 -1.60
CA VAL A 41 -6.15 0.51 -2.72
C VAL A 41 -6.93 1.01 -3.92
N ILE A 42 -6.22 1.50 -4.95
CA ILE A 42 -6.81 2.26 -6.04
C ILE A 42 -6.55 1.52 -7.35
N GLN A 43 -7.58 1.34 -8.16
CA GLN A 43 -7.41 0.76 -9.47
C GLN A 43 -7.07 1.83 -10.49
N ASP A 44 -6.07 1.58 -11.33
CA ASP A 44 -5.71 2.46 -12.44
C ASP A 44 -6.85 2.56 -13.45
N GLY A 45 -7.05 3.74 -13.99
CA GLY A 45 -8.13 3.97 -14.95
C GLY A 45 -7.87 3.44 -16.36
N ALA A 46 -6.60 3.18 -16.70
CA ALA A 46 -6.20 2.72 -18.02
C ALA A 46 -5.83 1.24 -18.07
N ASP A 47 -5.46 0.65 -16.92
CA ASP A 47 -5.00 -0.74 -16.85
C ASP A 47 -5.58 -1.40 -15.60
N GLU A 48 -6.52 -2.33 -15.78
CA GLU A 48 -7.18 -3.01 -14.66
C GLU A 48 -6.23 -3.87 -13.82
N ASN A 49 -5.07 -4.22 -14.36
CA ASN A 49 -4.05 -4.97 -13.65
C ASN A 49 -3.02 -4.09 -12.94
N ARG A 50 -3.23 -2.79 -12.94
CA ARG A 50 -2.37 -1.85 -12.20
C ARG A 50 -3.13 -1.28 -11.02
N ILE A 51 -2.53 -1.44 -9.83
CA ILE A 51 -3.07 -0.94 -8.57
C ILE A 51 -2.13 0.14 -8.05
N TRP A 52 -2.69 1.23 -7.56
CA TRP A 52 -1.95 2.26 -6.87
C TRP A 52 -2.25 2.17 -5.39
N LEU A 53 -1.23 2.19 -4.57
CA LEU A 53 -1.36 2.27 -3.12
C LEU A 53 -1.10 3.70 -2.67
N TYR A 54 -2.00 4.23 -1.86
CA TYR A 54 -1.81 5.49 -1.16
C TYR A 54 -1.87 5.19 0.33
N GLU A 55 -0.70 5.24 0.98
CA GLU A 55 -0.56 4.88 2.37
C GLU A 55 -0.01 6.08 3.14
N VAL A 56 -0.55 6.35 4.32
CA VAL A 56 -0.11 7.45 5.16
C VAL A 56 0.17 6.93 6.56
N TYR A 57 1.39 7.19 7.04
CA TYR A 57 1.85 6.82 8.37
C TYR A 57 2.22 8.08 9.15
N VAL A 58 2.14 8.02 10.49
CA VAL A 58 2.46 9.18 11.33
C VAL A 58 3.92 9.60 11.17
N ASP A 59 4.84 8.65 10.89
CA ASP A 59 6.26 8.89 10.64
C ASP A 59 6.88 7.70 9.91
N GLU A 60 8.17 7.79 9.60
CA GLU A 60 8.89 6.71 8.93
C GLU A 60 8.99 5.46 9.78
N ASP A 61 9.13 5.60 11.10
CA ASP A 61 9.21 4.44 12.01
C ASP A 61 7.91 3.64 11.98
N ALA A 62 6.76 4.29 11.86
CA ALA A 62 5.47 3.63 11.71
C ALA A 62 5.40 2.83 10.41
N PHE A 63 5.97 3.34 9.32
CA PHE A 63 6.05 2.60 8.07
C PHE A 63 6.99 1.39 8.21
N LYS A 64 8.13 1.55 8.87
CA LYS A 64 9.04 0.43 9.12
C LYS A 64 8.36 -0.66 9.95
N ALA A 65 7.57 -0.29 10.95
CA ALA A 65 6.79 -1.23 11.74
C ALA A 65 5.76 -1.96 10.89
N HIS A 66 5.13 -1.27 9.93
CA HIS A 66 4.23 -1.89 8.97
C HIS A 66 4.92 -3.00 8.17
N CYS A 67 6.14 -2.76 7.70
CA CYS A 67 6.89 -3.74 6.92
C CYS A 67 7.26 -5.00 7.72
N GLU A 68 7.17 -4.96 9.04
CA GLU A 68 7.42 -6.10 9.94
C GLU A 68 6.13 -6.76 10.44
N ALA A 69 4.97 -6.20 10.12
CA ALA A 69 3.68 -6.70 10.62
C ALA A 69 3.29 -8.02 9.94
N PRO A 70 2.57 -8.92 10.67
CA PRO A 70 2.15 -10.21 10.12
C PRO A 70 1.29 -10.09 8.86
N HIS A 71 0.40 -9.10 8.80
CA HIS A 71 -0.47 -8.91 7.64
C HIS A 71 0.31 -8.47 6.39
N PHE A 72 1.39 -7.69 6.57
CA PHE A 72 2.27 -7.32 5.46
C PHE A 72 3.01 -8.55 4.93
N THR A 73 3.61 -9.34 5.81
CA THR A 73 4.33 -10.56 5.43
C THR A 73 3.42 -11.56 4.73
N LYS A 74 2.20 -11.71 5.21
CA LYS A 74 1.19 -12.58 4.58
C LYS A 74 0.91 -12.13 3.15
N TRP A 75 0.64 -10.83 2.97
CA TRP A 75 0.38 -10.26 1.65
C TRP A 75 1.59 -10.45 0.72
N LEU A 76 2.78 -10.13 1.20
CA LEU A 76 4.02 -10.20 0.42
C LEU A 76 4.24 -11.61 -0.13
N ASN A 77 4.08 -12.61 0.71
CA ASN A 77 4.29 -14.00 0.34
C ASN A 77 3.18 -14.57 -0.54
N ALA A 78 1.92 -14.26 -0.21
CA ALA A 78 0.77 -14.77 -0.96
C ALA A 78 0.74 -14.24 -2.39
N THR A 79 1.18 -12.99 -2.61
CA THR A 79 1.09 -12.31 -3.91
C THR A 79 2.37 -12.38 -4.73
N ALA A 80 3.43 -13.01 -4.22
CA ALA A 80 4.76 -12.99 -4.86
C ALA A 80 4.73 -13.45 -6.32
N ASP A 81 3.97 -14.51 -6.63
CA ASP A 81 3.90 -15.07 -7.98
C ASP A 81 2.90 -14.32 -8.88
N TRP A 82 2.12 -13.41 -8.32
CA TRP A 82 1.09 -12.66 -9.04
C TRP A 82 1.53 -11.27 -9.45
N ARG A 83 2.65 -10.79 -8.90
CA ARG A 83 3.18 -9.45 -9.17
C ARG A 83 4.22 -9.52 -10.29
N ASP A 84 4.14 -8.54 -11.18
CA ASP A 84 5.15 -8.33 -12.20
C ASP A 84 6.29 -7.52 -11.58
N ASP A 85 7.52 -8.00 -11.72
CA ASP A 85 8.70 -7.35 -11.16
C ASP A 85 9.24 -6.21 -12.06
N ALA A 86 8.52 -5.87 -13.15
CA ALA A 86 8.93 -4.77 -14.00
C ALA A 86 9.05 -3.48 -13.17
N PRO A 87 10.12 -2.70 -13.34
CA PRO A 87 10.29 -1.46 -12.59
C PRO A 87 9.17 -0.49 -12.91
N LEU A 88 8.50 0.00 -11.88
CA LEU A 88 7.47 1.03 -11.99
C LEU A 88 7.94 2.27 -11.25
N LEU A 89 7.53 3.44 -11.74
CA LEU A 89 7.82 4.69 -11.08
C LEU A 89 7.00 4.79 -9.80
N ASP A 90 7.67 4.95 -8.66
CA ASP A 90 7.02 5.17 -7.39
C ASP A 90 7.55 6.42 -6.71
N ALA A 91 6.87 6.89 -5.67
CA ALA A 91 7.34 7.98 -4.85
C ALA A 91 8.15 7.41 -3.68
N SER A 92 9.31 8.01 -3.42
CA SER A 92 10.20 7.61 -2.34
C SER A 92 10.26 8.73 -1.30
N GLU A 93 10.13 8.37 0.00
CA GLU A 93 10.24 9.31 1.12
C GLU A 93 9.29 10.50 0.99
N ALA A 94 8.11 10.29 0.41
CA ALA A 94 7.14 11.34 0.18
C ALA A 94 6.50 11.81 1.47
N HIS A 95 6.14 13.10 1.51
CA HIS A 95 5.36 13.66 2.61
C HIS A 95 4.39 14.70 2.04
N ASN A 96 3.24 14.86 2.67
CA ASN A 96 2.27 15.82 2.18
C ASN A 96 2.62 17.23 2.63
N ILE A 97 2.27 18.19 1.80
CA ILE A 97 2.44 19.61 2.10
C ILE A 97 1.14 20.18 2.66
N TRP A 98 0.02 19.70 2.18
CA TRP A 98 -1.33 20.11 2.59
C TRP A 98 -2.26 18.91 2.47
N PRO A 99 -3.19 18.66 3.39
CA PRO A 99 -3.45 19.42 4.62
C PRO A 99 -2.32 19.29 5.63
N PRO A 100 -2.17 20.25 6.58
CA PRO A 100 -1.21 20.12 7.67
C PRO A 100 -1.50 18.87 8.50
N ASP A 101 -0.46 18.30 9.12
CA ASP A 101 -0.59 17.05 9.87
C ASP A 101 -1.68 17.10 10.95
N ALA A 102 -1.89 18.25 11.57
CA ALA A 102 -2.92 18.41 12.60
C ALA A 102 -4.36 18.35 12.06
N GLU A 103 -4.54 18.42 10.75
CA GLU A 103 -5.86 18.42 10.10
C GLU A 103 -6.17 17.11 9.38
N TRP A 104 -5.34 16.10 9.54
CA TRP A 104 -5.63 14.78 8.97
C TRP A 104 -6.83 14.14 9.63
N LYS A 105 -7.66 13.56 8.83
CA LYS A 105 -8.88 12.87 9.26
C LYS A 105 -8.88 11.42 8.78
#